data_56c50cf86511491bf40a3299da6ecff7
#
_entry.id   56c50cf86511491bf40a3299da6ecff7
#
_cell.length_a   1.000
_cell.length_b   1.000
_cell.length_c   1.000
_cell.angle_alpha   90.00
_cell.angle_beta   90.00
_cell.angle_gamma   90.00
#
_symmetry.space_group_name_H-M   'P 1'
#
loop_
_entity.id
_entity.type
_entity.pdbx_description
1 polymer ?
#
loop_
_entity_poly.entity_id
_entity_poly.type
_entity_poly.pdbx_seq_one_letter_code
_entity_poly.pdbx_strand_id
1 'polypeptide(L)'
;MIAVRKKPIYAFIDSQNLNLGIRSQGWKLDFTKFRKLLSDRYQVTKAFLFIGFIKEQQPLYNDLKRAGYTMVFKPTITHNIKGIPETKGNVDAELVLHSMIQVSHYSKAVIVSGDGDFHCLIEYLDSKNKLSKILVPNPKYSSLLRRFASYITQIQLFRQKIQLTRSIKTQKKGIR
;
A
#
# COMPACT_ATOMS: atom_id res chain seq x y z
N MET A 1 -34.43 3.65 17.62
CA MET A 1 -33.54 4.20 16.58
C MET A 1 -32.42 3.20 16.30
N ILE A 2 -32.42 2.55 15.17
CA ILE A 2 -31.33 1.64 14.76
C ILE A 2 -30.17 2.53 14.35
N ALA A 3 -29.08 2.54 15.14
CA ALA A 3 -27.86 3.27 14.78
C ALA A 3 -27.33 2.75 13.43
N VAL A 4 -27.42 3.56 12.39
CA VAL A 4 -26.86 3.25 11.09
C VAL A 4 -25.34 3.15 11.27
N ARG A 5 -24.83 1.92 11.33
CA ARG A 5 -23.37 1.69 11.41
C ARG A 5 -22.72 2.29 10.18
N LYS A 6 -21.94 3.35 10.38
CA LYS A 6 -21.13 3.96 9.32
C LYS A 6 -20.24 2.88 8.71
N LYS A 7 -20.37 2.66 7.40
CA LYS A 7 -19.52 1.67 6.71
C LYS A 7 -18.04 2.02 6.88
N PRO A 8 -17.17 1.00 7.00
CA PRO A 8 -15.73 1.19 7.26
C PRO A 8 -15.02 1.86 6.09
N ILE A 9 -13.79 2.32 6.32
CA ILE A 9 -12.85 2.81 5.30
C ILE A 9 -11.84 1.72 5.01
N TYR A 10 -11.64 1.40 3.73
CA TYR A 10 -10.68 0.40 3.29
C TYR A 10 -9.50 1.05 2.57
N ALA A 11 -8.32 0.45 2.66
CA ALA A 11 -7.15 0.81 1.87
C ALA A 11 -6.81 -0.30 0.86
N PHE A 12 -6.47 0.11 -0.35
CA PHE A 12 -6.01 -0.76 -1.44
C PHE A 12 -4.60 -0.31 -1.81
N ILE A 13 -3.61 -1.18 -1.62
CA ILE A 13 -2.19 -0.84 -1.59
C ILE A 13 -1.44 -1.64 -2.63
N ASP A 14 -0.92 -0.96 -3.63
CA ASP A 14 0.06 -1.53 -4.55
C ASP A 14 1.42 -1.61 -3.83
N SER A 15 1.82 -2.81 -3.44
CA SER A 15 3.02 -3.00 -2.64
C SER A 15 4.30 -2.72 -3.42
N GLN A 16 4.30 -3.00 -4.72
CA GLN A 16 5.48 -2.78 -5.57
C GLN A 16 5.71 -1.28 -5.78
N ASN A 17 4.69 -0.54 -6.21
CA ASN A 17 4.77 0.91 -6.39
C ASN A 17 5.14 1.61 -5.08
N LEU A 18 4.51 1.20 -3.97
CA LEU A 18 4.81 1.72 -2.63
C LEU A 18 6.30 1.49 -2.26
N ASN A 19 6.79 0.27 -2.38
CA ASN A 19 8.14 -0.08 -1.96
C ASN A 19 9.21 0.59 -2.86
N LEU A 20 9.04 0.54 -4.17
CA LEU A 20 9.96 1.15 -5.13
C LEU A 20 9.96 2.68 -5.00
N GLY A 21 8.79 3.29 -4.90
CA GLY A 21 8.66 4.74 -4.74
C GLY A 21 9.27 5.27 -3.44
N ILE A 22 9.20 4.51 -2.35
CA ILE A 22 9.85 4.84 -1.07
C ILE A 22 11.37 4.65 -1.15
N ARG A 23 11.83 3.53 -1.70
CA ARG A 23 13.26 3.21 -1.83
C ARG A 23 14.01 4.17 -2.75
N SER A 24 13.36 4.66 -3.81
CA SER A 24 13.95 5.66 -4.71
C SER A 24 14.30 6.98 -4.02
N GLN A 25 13.76 7.23 -2.83
CA GLN A 25 14.02 8.40 -1.99
C GLN A 25 15.06 8.10 -0.88
N GLY A 26 15.76 6.95 -0.94
CA GLY A 26 16.85 6.61 -0.03
C GLY A 26 16.43 6.14 1.37
N TRP A 27 15.18 5.69 1.56
CA TRP A 27 14.72 5.16 2.84
C TRP A 27 13.87 3.89 2.70
N LYS A 28 13.59 3.24 3.81
CA LYS A 28 12.78 2.01 3.86
C LYS A 28 11.55 2.23 4.72
N LEU A 29 10.43 1.70 4.27
CA LEU A 29 9.16 1.74 4.97
C LEU A 29 9.12 0.67 6.08
N ASP A 30 8.63 1.05 7.25
CA ASP A 30 8.16 0.13 8.29
C ASP A 30 6.66 -0.11 8.07
N PHE A 31 6.33 -1.30 7.59
CA PHE A 31 4.93 -1.64 7.26
C PHE A 31 4.02 -1.65 8.49
N THR A 32 4.53 -2.00 9.66
CA THR A 32 3.74 -1.97 10.92
C THR A 32 3.38 -0.53 11.30
N LYS A 33 4.35 0.38 11.24
CA LYS A 33 4.09 1.81 11.50
C LYS A 33 3.19 2.42 10.44
N PHE A 34 3.34 2.01 9.17
CA PHE A 34 2.48 2.49 8.10
C PHE A 34 1.04 2.00 8.26
N ARG A 35 0.84 0.73 8.65
CA ARG A 35 -0.50 0.21 8.97
C ARG A 35 -1.16 0.99 10.11
N LYS A 36 -0.38 1.34 11.13
CA LYS A 36 -0.84 2.19 12.23
C LYS A 36 -1.21 3.59 11.75
N LEU A 37 -0.38 4.22 10.90
CA LEU A 37 -0.69 5.52 10.29
C LEU A 37 -2.02 5.49 9.52
N LEU A 38 -2.26 4.43 8.73
CA LEU A 38 -3.51 4.26 7.99
C LEU A 38 -4.72 4.18 8.92
N SER A 39 -4.59 3.49 10.04
CA SER A 39 -5.65 3.40 11.06
C SER A 39 -5.89 4.73 11.74
N ASP A 40 -4.83 5.34 12.29
CA ASP A 40 -4.96 6.51 13.18
C ASP A 40 -5.36 7.77 12.41
N ARG A 41 -4.78 7.99 11.21
CA ARG A 41 -4.99 9.22 10.46
C ARG A 41 -6.14 9.15 9.48
N TYR A 42 -6.33 7.99 8.85
CA TYR A 42 -7.32 7.81 7.78
C TYR A 42 -8.47 6.90 8.19
N GLN A 43 -8.50 6.42 9.44
CA GLN A 43 -9.54 5.54 9.98
C GLN A 43 -9.72 4.25 9.15
N VAL A 44 -8.63 3.79 8.54
CA VAL A 44 -8.64 2.57 7.74
C VAL A 44 -8.79 1.35 8.65
N THR A 45 -9.90 0.66 8.51
CA THR A 45 -10.20 -0.56 9.28
C THR A 45 -9.62 -1.81 8.62
N LYS A 46 -9.59 -1.85 7.28
CA LYS A 46 -9.06 -2.99 6.52
C LYS A 46 -8.11 -2.50 5.42
N ALA A 47 -6.91 -3.06 5.39
CA ALA A 47 -5.89 -2.71 4.42
C ALA A 47 -5.53 -3.93 3.57
N PHE A 48 -5.90 -3.90 2.30
CA PHE A 48 -5.53 -4.91 1.31
C PHE A 48 -4.16 -4.55 0.72
N LEU A 49 -3.25 -5.49 0.76
CA LEU A 49 -1.90 -5.35 0.21
C LEU A 49 -1.75 -6.31 -0.98
N PHE A 50 -1.65 -5.74 -2.17
CA PHE A 50 -1.48 -6.48 -3.43
C PHE A 50 0.00 -6.72 -3.67
N ILE A 51 0.42 -7.98 -3.75
CA ILE A 51 1.83 -8.37 -3.80
C ILE A 51 2.03 -9.61 -4.66
N GLY A 52 3.09 -9.63 -5.44
CA GLY A 52 3.51 -10.83 -6.15
C GLY A 52 3.95 -11.93 -5.16
N PHE A 53 3.55 -13.16 -5.43
CA PHE A 53 3.93 -14.30 -4.58
C PHE A 53 5.35 -14.77 -4.90
N ILE A 54 6.22 -14.80 -3.91
CA ILE A 54 7.58 -15.36 -3.97
C ILE A 54 7.72 -16.32 -2.79
N LYS A 55 7.93 -17.61 -3.08
CA LYS A 55 7.91 -18.68 -2.07
C LYS A 55 8.89 -18.45 -0.90
N GLU A 56 10.05 -17.89 -1.20
CA GLU A 56 11.13 -17.63 -0.24
C GLU A 56 10.82 -16.47 0.73
N GLN A 57 9.79 -15.69 0.46
CA GLN A 57 9.40 -14.52 1.26
C GLN A 57 8.32 -14.82 2.31
N GLN A 58 8.10 -16.07 2.66
CA GLN A 58 7.10 -16.46 3.66
C GLN A 58 7.24 -15.73 5.01
N PRO A 59 8.47 -15.49 5.54
CA PRO A 59 8.63 -14.72 6.77
C PRO A 59 8.08 -13.29 6.65
N LEU A 60 8.32 -12.60 5.52
CA LEU A 60 7.78 -11.28 5.25
C LEU A 60 6.24 -11.29 5.24
N TYR A 61 5.63 -12.30 4.62
CA TYR A 61 4.17 -12.40 4.55
C TYR A 61 3.55 -12.61 5.94
N ASN A 62 4.21 -13.39 6.80
CA ASN A 62 3.78 -13.57 8.19
C ASN A 62 3.86 -12.26 8.99
N ASP A 63 4.91 -11.46 8.78
CA ASP A 63 5.06 -10.16 9.42
C ASP A 63 3.99 -9.17 8.95
N LEU A 64 3.71 -9.11 7.66
CA LEU A 64 2.67 -8.27 7.09
C LEU A 64 1.27 -8.66 7.61
N LYS A 65 1.00 -9.97 7.71
CA LYS A 65 -0.25 -10.47 8.30
C LYS A 65 -0.38 -10.08 9.77
N ARG A 66 0.70 -10.22 10.55
CA ARG A 66 0.73 -9.78 11.96
C ARG A 66 0.53 -8.27 12.11
N ALA A 67 1.05 -7.48 11.17
CA ALA A 67 0.83 -6.04 11.13
C ALA A 67 -0.62 -5.64 10.80
N GLY A 68 -1.48 -6.59 10.39
CA GLY A 68 -2.90 -6.36 10.12
C GLY A 68 -3.23 -6.04 8.67
N TYR A 69 -2.41 -6.50 7.71
CA TYR A 69 -2.74 -6.46 6.29
C TYR A 69 -3.51 -7.71 5.85
N THR A 70 -4.44 -7.53 4.95
CA THR A 70 -5.04 -8.61 4.16
C THR A 70 -4.30 -8.69 2.83
N MET A 71 -3.46 -9.72 2.66
CA MET A 71 -2.68 -9.86 1.45
C MET A 71 -3.51 -10.49 0.33
N VAL A 72 -3.36 -9.92 -0.85
CA VAL A 72 -3.87 -10.47 -2.11
C VAL A 72 -2.66 -10.80 -2.97
N PHE A 73 -2.46 -12.10 -3.17
CA PHE A 73 -1.32 -12.58 -3.95
C PHE A 73 -1.68 -12.70 -5.42
N LYS A 74 -0.76 -12.24 -6.26
CA LYS A 74 -0.77 -12.57 -7.68
C LYS A 74 0.26 -13.67 -7.92
N PRO A 75 -0.10 -14.72 -8.67
CA PRO A 75 0.88 -15.68 -9.16
C PRO A 75 1.93 -14.95 -9.99
N THR A 76 3.20 -15.15 -9.64
CA THR A 76 4.32 -14.62 -10.42
C THR A 76 4.77 -15.68 -11.44
N ILE A 77 4.92 -15.26 -12.69
CA ILE A 77 5.51 -16.10 -13.72
C ILE A 77 6.97 -15.66 -13.84
N THR A 78 7.89 -16.60 -13.56
CA THR A 78 9.31 -16.36 -13.78
C THR A 78 9.65 -16.72 -15.23
N HIS A 79 9.97 -15.74 -16.01
CA HIS A 79 10.51 -15.94 -17.37
C HIS A 79 12.03 -15.85 -17.29
N ASN A 80 12.72 -16.85 -17.84
CA ASN A 80 14.16 -16.77 -18.08
C ASN A 80 14.40 -15.99 -19.38
N ILE A 81 14.70 -14.70 -19.25
CA ILE A 81 15.13 -13.88 -20.38
C ILE A 81 16.67 -13.79 -20.34
N LYS A 82 17.33 -14.44 -21.30
CA LYS A 82 18.82 -14.46 -21.43
C LYS A 82 19.54 -14.95 -20.17
N GLY A 83 18.98 -15.97 -19.47
CA GLY A 83 19.61 -16.56 -18.29
C GLY A 83 19.39 -15.77 -16.98
N ILE A 84 18.64 -14.68 -17.02
CA ILE A 84 18.27 -13.90 -15.83
C ILE A 84 16.79 -14.17 -15.53
N PRO A 85 16.45 -14.67 -14.32
CA PRO A 85 15.07 -14.86 -13.94
C PRO A 85 14.40 -13.48 -13.74
N GLU A 86 13.51 -13.11 -14.66
CA GLU A 86 12.67 -11.92 -14.52
C GLU A 86 11.28 -12.34 -14.02
N THR A 87 10.93 -11.90 -12.82
CA THR A 87 9.60 -12.15 -12.26
C THR A 87 8.67 -11.02 -12.66
N LYS A 88 7.76 -11.27 -13.59
CA LYS A 88 6.70 -10.31 -13.95
C LYS A 88 5.41 -10.64 -13.21
N GLY A 89 4.87 -9.68 -12.51
CA GLY A 89 3.57 -9.75 -11.86
C GLY A 89 3.03 -8.35 -11.65
N ASN A 90 2.28 -7.82 -12.62
CA ASN A 90 1.53 -6.59 -12.44
C ASN A 90 0.26 -6.90 -11.64
N VAL A 91 0.07 -6.27 -10.49
CA VAL A 91 -1.06 -6.48 -9.57
C VAL A 91 -2.24 -5.52 -9.82
N ASP A 92 -2.20 -4.72 -10.89
CA ASP A 92 -3.16 -3.64 -11.12
C ASP A 92 -4.57 -4.18 -11.34
N ALA A 93 -4.71 -5.24 -12.14
CA ALA A 93 -5.99 -5.87 -12.40
C ALA A 93 -6.62 -6.41 -11.10
N GLU A 94 -5.82 -7.07 -10.26
CA GLU A 94 -6.25 -7.58 -8.97
C GLU A 94 -6.67 -6.45 -8.01
N LEU A 95 -5.92 -5.34 -7.97
CA LEU A 95 -6.26 -4.20 -7.13
C LEU A 95 -7.59 -3.58 -7.56
N VAL A 96 -7.77 -3.33 -8.87
CA VAL A 96 -9.02 -2.79 -9.42
C VAL A 96 -10.18 -3.74 -9.14
N LEU A 97 -10.04 -5.02 -9.47
CA LEU A 97 -11.09 -6.01 -9.29
C LEU A 97 -11.49 -6.14 -7.82
N HIS A 98 -10.53 -6.29 -6.91
CA HIS A 98 -10.83 -6.40 -5.48
C HIS A 98 -11.46 -5.14 -4.90
N SER A 99 -11.04 -3.95 -5.36
CA SER A 99 -11.69 -2.70 -4.97
C SER A 99 -13.17 -2.71 -5.34
N MET A 100 -13.51 -3.23 -6.53
CA MET A 100 -14.88 -3.30 -7.02
C MET A 100 -15.69 -4.41 -6.33
N ILE A 101 -15.11 -5.59 -6.09
CA ILE A 101 -15.76 -6.67 -5.32
C ILE A 101 -16.14 -6.17 -3.91
N GLN A 102 -15.29 -5.36 -3.29
CA GLN A 102 -15.50 -4.84 -1.94
C GLN A 102 -16.36 -3.56 -1.90
N VAL A 103 -16.76 -2.99 -3.04
CA VAL A 103 -17.36 -1.64 -3.14
C VAL A 103 -18.61 -1.44 -2.26
N SER A 104 -19.41 -2.48 -2.05
CA SER A 104 -20.58 -2.44 -1.17
C SER A 104 -20.23 -2.48 0.33
N HIS A 105 -19.02 -2.92 0.70
CA HIS A 105 -18.61 -3.16 2.08
C HIS A 105 -17.92 -1.96 2.74
N TYR A 106 -17.47 -0.96 1.97
CA TYR A 106 -16.82 0.24 2.52
C TYR A 106 -17.59 1.52 2.15
N SER A 107 -17.43 2.54 3.01
CA SER A 107 -17.95 3.89 2.71
C SER A 107 -16.99 4.65 1.80
N LYS A 108 -15.70 4.59 2.09
CA LYS A 108 -14.64 5.29 1.39
C LYS A 108 -13.42 4.39 1.20
N ALA A 109 -12.66 4.67 0.15
CA ALA A 109 -11.40 3.99 -0.16
C ALA A 109 -10.20 4.93 -0.07
N VAL A 110 -9.09 4.43 0.43
CA VAL A 110 -7.77 5.02 0.33
C VAL A 110 -6.98 4.20 -0.69
N ILE A 111 -6.53 4.83 -1.76
CA ILE A 111 -5.68 4.19 -2.78
C ILE A 111 -4.22 4.54 -2.48
N VAL A 112 -3.36 3.53 -2.42
CA VAL A 112 -1.93 3.73 -2.15
C VAL A 112 -1.13 3.29 -3.37
N SER A 113 -0.96 4.19 -4.30
CA SER A 113 -0.12 4.09 -5.49
C SER A 113 0.06 5.46 -6.13
N GLY A 114 1.15 5.65 -6.88
CA GLY A 114 1.38 6.80 -7.75
C GLY A 114 1.21 6.46 -9.23
N ASP A 115 0.73 5.25 -9.53
CA ASP A 115 0.57 4.77 -10.89
C ASP A 115 -0.68 5.34 -11.56
N GLY A 116 -0.52 5.77 -12.82
CA GLY A 116 -1.60 6.28 -13.65
C GLY A 116 -2.59 5.23 -14.13
N ASP A 117 -2.22 3.95 -14.10
CA ASP A 117 -3.09 2.86 -14.54
C ASP A 117 -4.33 2.72 -13.64
N PHE A 118 -4.24 3.24 -12.41
CA PHE A 118 -5.39 3.30 -11.50
C PHE A 118 -6.30 4.51 -11.71
N HIS A 119 -6.04 5.38 -12.69
CA HIS A 119 -6.82 6.60 -12.88
C HIS A 119 -8.32 6.31 -13.09
N CYS A 120 -8.68 5.29 -13.86
CA CYS A 120 -10.09 4.91 -14.09
C CYS A 120 -10.79 4.47 -12.79
N LEU A 121 -10.10 3.70 -11.94
CA LEU A 121 -10.62 3.31 -10.62
C LEU A 121 -10.85 4.54 -9.74
N ILE A 122 -9.88 5.44 -9.69
CA ILE A 122 -9.92 6.66 -8.88
C ILE A 122 -11.08 7.55 -9.33
N GLU A 123 -11.23 7.76 -10.65
CA GLU A 123 -12.34 8.52 -11.24
C GLU A 123 -13.70 7.93 -10.89
N TYR A 124 -13.83 6.61 -11.00
CA TYR A 124 -15.06 5.90 -10.61
C TYR A 124 -15.37 6.09 -9.12
N LEU A 125 -14.39 5.90 -8.24
CA LEU A 125 -14.57 6.07 -6.79
C LEU A 125 -14.91 7.51 -6.42
N ASP A 126 -14.34 8.49 -7.09
CA ASP A 126 -14.65 9.90 -6.91
C ASP A 126 -16.09 10.19 -7.34
N SER A 127 -16.51 9.78 -8.56
CA SER A 127 -17.87 9.97 -9.08
C SER A 127 -18.95 9.34 -8.17
N LYS A 128 -18.61 8.27 -7.45
CA LYS A 128 -19.49 7.61 -6.48
C LYS A 128 -19.35 8.15 -5.05
N ASN A 129 -18.60 9.23 -4.87
CA ASN A 129 -18.27 9.79 -3.54
C ASN A 129 -17.67 8.72 -2.61
N LYS A 130 -16.87 7.81 -3.16
CA LYS A 130 -16.20 6.70 -2.42
C LYS A 130 -14.69 6.88 -2.30
N LEU A 131 -14.11 7.91 -2.90
CA LEU A 131 -12.69 8.22 -2.72
C LEU A 131 -12.48 8.98 -1.41
N SER A 132 -11.48 8.56 -0.62
CA SER A 132 -11.05 9.24 0.60
C SER A 132 -9.74 9.99 0.37
N LYS A 133 -8.69 9.24 0.00
CA LYS A 133 -7.34 9.77 -0.26
C LYS A 133 -6.61 8.92 -1.28
N ILE A 134 -5.64 9.56 -1.93
CA ILE A 134 -4.62 8.92 -2.77
C ILE A 134 -3.28 9.16 -2.07
N LEU A 135 -2.64 8.09 -1.58
CA LEU A 135 -1.34 8.19 -0.92
C LEU A 135 -0.27 7.83 -1.95
N VAL A 136 0.44 8.84 -2.44
CA VAL A 136 1.50 8.64 -3.44
C VAL A 136 2.85 8.42 -2.75
N PRO A 137 3.57 7.33 -3.09
CA PRO A 137 4.85 7.00 -2.46
C PRO A 137 5.96 7.98 -2.79
N ASN A 138 5.89 8.61 -3.97
CA ASN A 138 6.92 9.46 -4.53
C ASN A 138 6.29 10.75 -5.08
N PRO A 139 6.96 11.92 -4.97
CA PRO A 139 6.51 13.14 -5.63
C PRO A 139 6.39 13.03 -7.16
N LYS A 140 7.15 12.12 -7.77
CA LYS A 140 7.09 11.81 -9.21
C LYS A 140 6.00 10.76 -9.48
N TYR A 141 4.75 11.09 -9.22
CA TYR A 141 3.60 10.26 -9.58
C TYR A 141 3.05 10.65 -10.96
N SER A 142 2.21 9.79 -11.53
CA SER A 142 1.65 9.97 -12.88
C SER A 142 0.88 11.29 -13.04
N SER A 143 1.06 11.94 -14.19
CA SER A 143 0.32 13.15 -14.54
C SER A 143 -1.20 12.93 -14.63
N LEU A 144 -1.64 11.71 -14.94
CA LEU A 144 -3.06 11.33 -14.97
C LEU A 144 -3.75 11.52 -13.61
N LEU A 145 -2.99 11.45 -12.51
CA LEU A 145 -3.54 11.62 -11.16
C LEU A 145 -3.65 13.10 -10.73
N ARG A 146 -3.04 14.04 -11.46
CA ARG A 146 -3.01 15.46 -11.06
C ARG A 146 -4.39 16.10 -10.96
N ARG A 147 -5.36 15.65 -11.75
CA ARG A 147 -6.75 16.13 -11.68
C ARG A 147 -7.40 15.86 -10.30
N PHE A 148 -6.86 14.91 -9.53
CA PHE A 148 -7.32 14.55 -8.19
C PHE A 148 -6.45 15.15 -7.07
N ALA A 149 -5.78 16.26 -7.32
CA ALA A 149 -4.80 16.87 -6.40
C ALA A 149 -5.34 17.09 -4.97
N SER A 150 -6.64 17.41 -4.82
CA SER A 150 -7.29 17.59 -3.50
C SER A 150 -7.33 16.32 -2.65
N TYR A 151 -7.24 15.16 -3.28
CA TYR A 151 -7.18 13.85 -2.59
C TYR A 151 -5.76 13.37 -2.35
N ILE A 152 -4.75 13.92 -3.06
CA ILE A 152 -3.38 13.43 -3.02
C ILE A 152 -2.68 13.85 -1.72
N THR A 153 -1.98 12.90 -1.13
CA THR A 153 -1.05 13.11 -0.02
C THR A 153 0.23 12.34 -0.29
N GLN A 154 1.37 12.99 -0.19
CA GLN A 154 2.68 12.37 -0.35
C GLN A 154 3.07 11.63 0.93
N ILE A 155 3.40 10.34 0.82
CA ILE A 155 3.79 9.50 1.97
C ILE A 155 5.06 10.04 2.65
N GLN A 156 5.95 10.68 1.89
CA GLN A 156 7.17 11.31 2.41
C GLN A 156 6.92 12.29 3.57
N LEU A 157 5.77 12.96 3.62
CA LEU A 157 5.39 13.85 4.72
C LEU A 157 5.35 13.14 6.08
N PHE A 158 5.23 11.83 6.08
CA PHE A 158 5.20 11.01 7.30
C PHE A 158 6.48 10.24 7.55
N ARG A 159 7.55 10.46 6.76
CA ARG A 159 8.79 9.68 6.79
C ARG A 159 9.31 9.45 8.20
N GLN A 160 9.42 10.49 9.04
CA GLN A 160 9.93 10.37 10.41
C GLN A 160 9.13 9.37 11.27
N LYS A 161 7.82 9.25 11.02
CA LYS A 161 6.92 8.37 11.78
C LYS A 161 6.94 6.93 11.28
N ILE A 162 7.20 6.72 9.98
CA ILE A 162 6.98 5.42 9.32
C ILE A 162 8.24 4.82 8.70
N GLN A 163 9.39 5.49 8.79
CA GLN A 163 10.63 4.88 8.30
C GLN A 163 11.09 3.75 9.22
N LEU A 164 11.69 2.73 8.62
CA LEU A 164 12.34 1.66 9.33
C LEU A 164 13.61 2.23 10.00
N THR A 165 13.62 2.27 11.32
CA THR A 165 14.80 2.64 12.10
C THR A 165 15.64 1.40 12.36
N ARG A 166 16.95 1.45 12.11
CA ARG A 166 17.87 0.40 12.55
C ARG A 166 17.87 0.38 14.08
N SER A 167 17.52 -0.73 14.71
CA SER A 167 17.79 -0.93 16.13
C SER A 167 19.31 -0.88 16.32
N ILE A 168 19.80 0.13 16.99
CA ILE A 168 21.19 0.15 17.47
C ILE A 168 21.23 -0.95 18.54
N LYS A 169 21.78 -2.11 18.20
CA LYS A 169 22.17 -3.09 19.21
C LYS A 169 23.28 -2.41 20.03
N THR A 170 22.93 -1.91 21.20
CA THR A 170 23.89 -1.47 22.21
C THR A 170 24.70 -2.69 22.59
N GLN A 171 25.90 -2.83 22.05
CA GLN A 171 26.89 -3.76 22.61
C GLN A 171 27.22 -3.23 24.02
N LYS A 172 26.65 -3.89 25.03
CA LYS A 172 27.19 -3.78 26.37
C LYS A 172 28.61 -4.34 26.32
N LYS A 173 29.62 -3.46 26.20
CA LYS A 173 30.98 -3.82 26.53
C LYS A 173 31.00 -4.18 28.01
N GLY A 174 31.17 -5.46 28.29
CA GLY A 174 31.48 -5.93 29.63
C GLY A 174 32.84 -5.31 30.02
N ILE A 175 32.81 -4.48 31.04
CA ILE A 175 34.00 -4.06 31.74
C ILE A 175 34.36 -5.25 32.66
N ARG A 176 35.51 -5.83 32.40
CA ARG A 176 36.20 -6.70 33.37
C ARG A 176 37.04 -5.80 34.24
#